data_2e3e63a1c267425ede477982c672cec5
#
_entry.id   2e3e63a1c267425ede477982c672cec5
#
_cell.length_a   1.000
_cell.length_b   1.000
_cell.length_c   1.000
_cell.angle_alpha   90.00
_cell.angle_beta   90.00
_cell.angle_gamma   90.00
#
_symmetry.space_group_name_H-M   'P 1'
#
loop_
_entity.id
_entity.type
_entity.pdbx_description
1 polymer ?
#
loop_
_entity_poly.entity_id
_entity_poly.type
_entity_poly.pdbx_seq_one_letter_code
_entity_poly.pdbx_strand_id
1 'polypeptide(L)'
;MTEMNSEFPSTPTFARLPIRLQRDAMARKGLVVDLHLILRQGVRILFGLRRNTGFSDGMYHLPVGHLEDEETISAGAIREAKEELGIDIHPADLQLVHVMHQRSGRLSLFFEVRKWSGDLVNAEPDKCESLDWIPADRLPDNIVPYAAVALQFIRDSENVGTYGWD
;
A
#
# COMPACT_ATOMS: atom_id res chain seq x y z
N MET A 1 22.42 2.17 44.12
CA MET A 1 22.38 2.09 42.67
C MET A 1 21.81 0.72 42.35
N THR A 2 20.53 0.65 42.05
CA THR A 2 19.82 -0.61 41.76
C THR A 2 19.56 -0.58 40.29
N GLU A 3 20.24 -1.44 39.53
CA GLU A 3 20.01 -1.62 38.10
C GLU A 3 18.63 -2.29 37.91
N MET A 4 17.71 -1.57 37.29
CA MET A 4 16.45 -2.14 36.81
C MET A 4 16.71 -2.85 35.47
N ASN A 5 16.83 -4.18 35.55
CA ASN A 5 16.84 -5.06 34.41
C ASN A 5 15.44 -5.05 33.78
N SER A 6 15.26 -4.37 32.66
CA SER A 6 14.05 -4.45 31.83
C SER A 6 14.13 -5.67 30.94
N GLU A 7 13.75 -6.83 31.45
CA GLU A 7 13.46 -7.98 30.58
C GLU A 7 12.16 -7.71 29.84
N PHE A 8 12.27 -7.44 28.53
CA PHE A 8 11.13 -7.56 27.63
C PHE A 8 10.68 -9.01 27.60
N PRO A 9 9.37 -9.28 27.72
CA PRO A 9 8.86 -10.65 27.63
C PRO A 9 9.22 -11.20 26.23
N SER A 10 9.84 -12.38 26.23
CA SER A 10 10.14 -13.15 25.02
C SER A 10 8.87 -13.27 24.18
N THR A 11 8.99 -12.98 22.89
CA THR A 11 7.95 -13.17 21.87
C THR A 11 7.23 -14.49 22.10
N PRO A 12 5.90 -14.52 22.26
CA PRO A 12 5.20 -15.76 22.46
C PRO A 12 5.44 -16.67 21.27
N THR A 13 6.01 -17.84 21.51
CA THR A 13 6.08 -18.89 20.51
C THR A 13 4.63 -19.27 20.20
N PHE A 14 4.12 -18.85 19.05
CA PHE A 14 2.85 -19.32 18.54
C PHE A 14 3.00 -20.83 18.32
N ALA A 15 2.65 -21.61 19.34
CA ALA A 15 2.46 -23.04 19.19
C ALA A 15 1.49 -23.22 18.01
N ARG A 16 1.83 -24.09 17.08
CA ARG A 16 1.02 -24.42 15.91
C ARG A 16 -0.43 -24.59 16.36
N LEU A 17 -1.32 -23.72 15.91
CA LEU A 17 -2.74 -23.84 16.13
C LEU A 17 -3.18 -25.23 15.68
N PRO A 18 -4.08 -25.91 16.43
CA PRO A 18 -4.62 -27.18 16.00
C PRO A 18 -5.19 -27.08 14.58
N ILE A 19 -4.98 -28.12 13.77
CA ILE A 19 -5.42 -28.17 12.35
C ILE A 19 -6.91 -27.80 12.20
N ARG A 20 -7.73 -28.02 13.20
CA ARG A 20 -9.15 -27.64 13.22
C ARG A 20 -9.36 -26.12 13.22
N LEU A 21 -8.54 -25.37 13.95
CA LEU A 21 -8.57 -23.89 13.95
C LEU A 21 -8.02 -23.31 12.66
N GLN A 22 -7.10 -23.99 11.97
CA GLN A 22 -6.63 -23.60 10.65
C GLN A 22 -7.72 -23.77 9.57
N ARG A 23 -8.52 -24.86 9.65
CA ARG A 23 -9.64 -25.08 8.73
C ARG A 23 -10.78 -24.07 8.92
N ASP A 24 -11.11 -23.72 10.17
CA ASP A 24 -12.13 -22.71 10.47
C ASP A 24 -11.67 -21.29 10.06
N ALA A 25 -10.37 -21.01 10.07
CA ALA A 25 -9.80 -19.77 9.52
C ALA A 25 -9.89 -19.72 7.99
N MET A 26 -9.75 -20.84 7.30
CA MET A 26 -9.90 -20.93 5.84
C MET A 26 -11.35 -20.79 5.36
N ALA A 27 -12.35 -20.99 6.23
CA ALA A 27 -13.77 -20.80 5.91
C ALA A 27 -14.21 -19.31 5.98
N ARG A 28 -13.36 -18.40 6.48
CA ARG A 28 -13.65 -16.98 6.50
C ARG A 28 -13.34 -16.37 5.13
N LYS A 29 -14.16 -15.42 4.68
CA LYS A 29 -13.93 -14.69 3.44
C LYS A 29 -12.58 -13.97 3.53
N GLY A 30 -11.62 -14.39 2.71
CA GLY A 30 -10.35 -13.69 2.55
C GLY A 30 -10.56 -12.33 1.90
N LEU A 31 -9.76 -11.34 2.30
CA LEU A 31 -9.65 -10.06 1.61
C LEU A 31 -8.38 -10.05 0.77
N VAL A 32 -8.46 -9.48 -0.43
CA VAL A 32 -7.25 -9.14 -1.18
C VAL A 32 -6.62 -7.91 -0.53
N VAL A 33 -5.34 -7.98 -0.23
CA VAL A 33 -4.60 -6.86 0.37
C VAL A 33 -3.84 -6.12 -0.72
N ASP A 34 -4.14 -4.82 -0.87
CA ASP A 34 -3.45 -3.92 -1.81
C ASP A 34 -2.48 -3.01 -1.06
N LEU A 35 -1.28 -2.85 -1.62
CA LEU A 35 -0.20 -2.06 -1.06
C LEU A 35 0.04 -0.84 -1.95
N HIS A 36 -0.51 0.31 -1.55
CA HIS A 36 -0.37 1.57 -2.28
C HIS A 36 0.82 2.38 -1.79
N LEU A 37 1.58 2.94 -2.71
CA LEU A 37 2.73 3.78 -2.41
C LEU A 37 2.44 5.25 -2.72
N ILE A 38 2.65 6.12 -1.75
CA ILE A 38 2.54 7.56 -1.89
C ILE A 38 3.94 8.14 -1.86
N LEU A 39 4.49 8.44 -3.05
CA LEU A 39 5.76 9.15 -3.20
C LEU A 39 5.45 10.63 -3.38
N ARG A 40 6.20 11.49 -2.68
CA ARG A 40 6.02 12.94 -2.76
C ARG A 40 7.27 13.66 -3.28
N GLN A 41 7.02 14.66 -4.11
CA GLN A 41 8.02 15.66 -4.51
C GLN A 41 7.44 17.06 -4.25
N GLY A 42 7.71 17.61 -3.09
CA GLY A 42 7.03 18.81 -2.60
C GLY A 42 5.53 18.59 -2.46
N VAL A 43 4.73 19.39 -3.15
CA VAL A 43 3.25 19.30 -3.12
C VAL A 43 2.70 18.28 -4.12
N ARG A 44 3.56 17.62 -4.89
CA ARG A 44 3.15 16.67 -5.93
C ARG A 44 3.25 15.24 -5.42
N ILE A 45 2.33 14.39 -5.90
CA ILE A 45 2.31 12.95 -5.68
C ILE A 45 2.56 12.25 -7.02
N LEU A 46 3.29 11.13 -6.98
CA LEU A 46 3.52 10.29 -8.14
C LEU A 46 2.28 9.45 -8.47
N PHE A 47 1.87 9.47 -9.72
CA PHE A 47 0.82 8.60 -10.26
C PHE A 47 1.31 7.91 -11.53
N GLY A 48 0.80 6.71 -11.77
CA GLY A 48 0.93 6.00 -13.03
C GLY A 48 -0.35 6.08 -13.85
N LEU A 49 -0.26 6.36 -15.15
CA LEU A 49 -1.37 6.25 -16.08
C LEU A 49 -1.52 4.79 -16.51
N ARG A 50 -2.61 4.16 -16.11
CA ARG A 50 -2.85 2.72 -16.31
C ARG A 50 -3.11 2.39 -17.78
N ARG A 51 -2.57 1.27 -18.25
CA ARG A 51 -2.83 0.71 -19.58
C ARG A 51 -2.77 -0.81 -19.57
N ASN A 52 -3.54 -1.46 -20.43
CA ASN A 52 -3.52 -2.92 -20.67
C ASN A 52 -3.67 -3.79 -19.41
N THR A 53 -4.25 -3.28 -18.33
CA THR A 53 -4.43 -4.00 -17.06
C THR A 53 -5.79 -4.66 -16.96
N GLY A 54 -6.75 -4.24 -17.79
CA GLY A 54 -8.14 -4.68 -17.74
C GLY A 54 -8.95 -4.05 -16.62
N PHE A 55 -8.34 -3.13 -15.83
CA PHE A 55 -9.04 -2.40 -14.78
C PHE A 55 -8.65 -0.92 -14.82
N SER A 56 -9.64 -0.03 -15.00
CA SER A 56 -9.46 1.43 -14.99
C SER A 56 -8.32 1.90 -15.93
N ASP A 57 -8.16 1.29 -17.09
CA ASP A 57 -7.18 1.71 -18.09
C ASP A 57 -7.50 3.13 -18.58
N GLY A 58 -6.47 3.96 -18.78
CA GLY A 58 -6.60 5.38 -19.06
C GLY A 58 -6.87 6.27 -17.84
N MET A 59 -6.85 5.69 -16.62
CA MET A 59 -6.98 6.44 -15.37
C MET A 59 -5.65 6.49 -14.62
N TYR A 60 -5.44 7.59 -13.91
CA TYR A 60 -4.33 7.73 -12.98
C TYR A 60 -4.55 6.96 -11.70
N HIS A 61 -3.53 6.27 -11.24
CA HIS A 61 -3.53 5.53 -9.99
C HIS A 61 -2.20 5.68 -9.25
N LEU A 62 -2.21 5.56 -7.92
CA LEU A 62 -0.98 5.41 -7.15
C LEU A 62 -0.27 4.12 -7.56
N PRO A 63 1.07 4.04 -7.50
CA PRO A 63 1.77 2.77 -7.61
C PRO A 63 1.20 1.77 -6.60
N VAL A 64 0.88 0.56 -7.05
CA VAL A 64 0.14 -0.40 -6.23
C VAL A 64 0.33 -1.84 -6.70
N GLY A 65 0.65 -2.70 -5.77
CA GLY A 65 0.62 -4.13 -5.98
C GLY A 65 -0.13 -4.89 -4.89
N HIS A 66 -0.07 -6.21 -4.95
CA HIS A 66 -0.77 -7.09 -4.02
C HIS A 66 0.21 -7.71 -3.03
N LEU A 67 -0.27 -7.91 -1.79
CA LEU A 67 0.47 -8.72 -0.83
C LEU A 67 0.48 -10.18 -1.32
N GLU A 68 1.65 -10.76 -1.42
CA GLU A 68 1.85 -12.16 -1.79
C GLU A 68 1.92 -13.07 -0.55
N ASP A 69 1.81 -14.38 -0.77
CA ASP A 69 1.98 -15.36 0.28
C ASP A 69 3.43 -15.33 0.81
N GLU A 70 3.58 -15.59 2.11
CA GLU A 70 4.86 -15.71 2.81
C GLU A 70 5.72 -14.42 2.89
N GLU A 71 5.16 -13.25 2.58
CA GLU A 71 5.83 -11.97 2.78
C GLU A 71 5.16 -11.10 3.85
N THR A 72 5.91 -10.20 4.46
CA THR A 72 5.35 -9.18 5.33
C THR A 72 4.80 -8.02 4.49
N ILE A 73 3.82 -7.28 5.05
CA ILE A 73 3.25 -6.09 4.40
C ILE A 73 4.33 -5.09 3.96
N SER A 74 5.35 -4.86 4.80
CA SER A 74 6.45 -3.95 4.45
C SER A 74 7.35 -4.53 3.35
N ALA A 75 7.59 -5.83 3.36
CA ALA A 75 8.39 -6.48 2.31
C ALA A 75 7.66 -6.41 0.96
N GLY A 76 6.35 -6.68 0.93
CA GLY A 76 5.54 -6.55 -0.28
C GLY A 76 5.55 -5.14 -0.84
N ALA A 77 5.35 -4.12 0.01
CA ALA A 77 5.38 -2.72 -0.42
C ALA A 77 6.76 -2.31 -1.01
N ILE A 78 7.86 -2.81 -0.44
CA ILE A 78 9.22 -2.56 -0.94
C ILE A 78 9.46 -3.32 -2.26
N ARG A 79 8.99 -4.56 -2.38
CA ARG A 79 9.06 -5.35 -3.61
C ARG A 79 8.33 -4.65 -4.74
N GLU A 80 7.09 -4.21 -4.52
CA GLU A 80 6.29 -3.48 -5.52
C GLU A 80 6.97 -2.17 -5.97
N ALA A 81 7.58 -1.42 -5.03
CA ALA A 81 8.35 -0.23 -5.38
C ALA A 81 9.53 -0.56 -6.32
N LYS A 82 10.18 -1.70 -6.11
CA LYS A 82 11.27 -2.15 -6.97
C LYS A 82 10.78 -2.59 -8.34
N GLU A 83 9.68 -3.35 -8.39
CA GLU A 83 9.11 -3.90 -9.62
C GLU A 83 8.50 -2.82 -10.50
N GLU A 84 7.67 -1.91 -9.94
CA GLU A 84 6.97 -0.89 -10.72
C GLU A 84 7.82 0.35 -11.01
N LEU A 85 8.67 0.76 -10.05
CA LEU A 85 9.37 2.06 -10.09
C LEU A 85 10.90 1.95 -10.16
N GLY A 86 11.48 0.76 -10.03
CA GLY A 86 12.93 0.55 -10.06
C GLY A 86 13.69 1.05 -8.82
N ILE A 87 13.00 1.56 -7.81
CA ILE A 87 13.61 2.19 -6.63
C ILE A 87 13.79 1.21 -5.46
N ASP A 88 14.69 1.56 -4.55
CA ASP A 88 14.93 0.83 -3.31
C ASP A 88 14.49 1.67 -2.11
N ILE A 89 13.67 1.09 -1.23
CA ILE A 89 13.13 1.73 -0.02
C ILE A 89 13.66 0.99 1.22
N HIS A 90 14.20 1.76 2.18
CA HIS A 90 14.52 1.18 3.48
C HIS A 90 13.24 1.05 4.32
N PRO A 91 13.00 -0.05 5.06
CA PRO A 91 11.78 -0.26 5.83
C PRO A 91 11.42 0.89 6.80
N ALA A 92 12.41 1.57 7.36
CA ALA A 92 12.21 2.73 8.25
C ALA A 92 11.68 3.99 7.51
N ASP A 93 11.77 4.03 6.19
CA ASP A 93 11.27 5.13 5.35
C ASP A 93 9.86 4.87 4.81
N LEU A 94 9.24 3.75 5.20
CA LEU A 94 7.88 3.37 4.83
C LEU A 94 6.94 3.58 6.02
N GLN A 95 5.95 4.45 5.87
CA GLN A 95 4.97 4.75 6.92
C GLN A 95 3.55 4.43 6.46
N LEU A 96 2.87 3.51 7.16
CA LEU A 96 1.43 3.31 6.96
C LEU A 96 0.67 4.55 7.43
N VAL A 97 -0.08 5.18 6.52
CA VAL A 97 -0.82 6.43 6.78
C VAL A 97 -2.33 6.26 6.71
N HIS A 98 -2.82 5.23 6.02
CA HIS A 98 -4.26 4.98 5.91
C HIS A 98 -4.56 3.51 5.59
N VAL A 99 -5.70 3.03 6.07
CA VAL A 99 -6.27 1.72 5.76
C VAL A 99 -7.69 1.91 5.25
N MET A 100 -8.00 1.38 4.06
CA MET A 100 -9.34 1.47 3.48
C MET A 100 -9.94 0.07 3.28
N HIS A 101 -11.10 -0.18 3.89
CA HIS A 101 -11.90 -1.37 3.61
C HIS A 101 -12.87 -1.10 2.46
N GLN A 102 -12.69 -1.81 1.37
CA GLN A 102 -13.55 -1.69 0.20
C GLN A 102 -14.62 -2.79 0.18
N ARG A 103 -15.86 -2.41 -0.18
CA ARG A 103 -16.98 -3.37 -0.32
C ARG A 103 -16.70 -4.47 -1.35
N SER A 104 -15.82 -4.21 -2.30
CA SER A 104 -15.35 -5.18 -3.30
C SER A 104 -14.60 -6.39 -2.70
N GLY A 105 -14.32 -6.41 -1.40
CA GLY A 105 -13.56 -7.47 -0.74
C GLY A 105 -12.05 -7.20 -0.74
N ARG A 106 -11.65 -5.93 -0.74
CA ARG A 106 -10.25 -5.51 -0.71
C ARG A 106 -9.96 -4.73 0.57
N LEU A 107 -8.73 -4.89 1.07
CA LEU A 107 -8.17 -4.08 2.14
C LEU A 107 -6.96 -3.34 1.57
N SER A 108 -7.12 -2.05 1.35
CA SER A 108 -6.08 -1.20 0.76
C SER A 108 -5.27 -0.53 1.86
N LEU A 109 -3.97 -0.73 1.85
CA LEU A 109 -3.00 -0.15 2.77
C LEU A 109 -2.23 0.94 2.03
N PHE A 110 -2.21 2.17 2.56
CA PHE A 110 -1.54 3.30 1.94
C PHE A 110 -0.29 3.66 2.73
N PHE A 111 0.86 3.59 2.07
CA PHE A 111 2.16 3.88 2.65
C PHE A 111 2.72 5.17 2.07
N GLU A 112 3.10 6.10 2.93
CA GLU A 112 3.93 7.23 2.54
C GLU A 112 5.40 6.79 2.54
N VAL A 113 6.08 7.03 1.41
CA VAL A 113 7.49 6.74 1.20
C VAL A 113 8.28 8.02 1.48
N ARG A 114 9.01 8.04 2.60
CA ARG A 114 9.76 9.22 3.04
C ARG A 114 11.03 9.46 2.25
N LYS A 115 11.72 8.36 1.91
CA LYS A 115 12.97 8.37 1.15
C LYS A 115 13.08 7.09 0.32
N TRP A 116 13.79 7.20 -0.77
CA TRP A 116 14.18 6.07 -1.62
C TRP A 116 15.55 6.33 -2.22
N SER A 117 16.17 5.30 -2.77
CA SER A 117 17.41 5.35 -3.54
C SER A 117 17.21 4.72 -4.92
N GLY A 118 18.13 5.02 -5.82
CA GLY A 118 18.02 4.63 -7.23
C GLY A 118 17.24 5.64 -8.07
N ASP A 119 17.30 5.46 -9.38
CA ASP A 119 16.58 6.29 -10.34
C ASP A 119 15.14 5.80 -10.47
N LEU A 120 14.17 6.69 -10.26
CA LEU A 120 12.77 6.40 -10.44
C LEU A 120 12.47 6.29 -11.93
N VAL A 121 12.06 5.11 -12.36
CA VAL A 121 11.74 4.78 -13.75
C VAL A 121 10.40 4.06 -13.84
N ASN A 122 9.74 4.12 -14.99
CA ASN A 122 8.62 3.23 -15.28
C ASN A 122 9.18 1.86 -15.66
N ALA A 123 9.18 0.93 -14.71
CA ALA A 123 9.73 -0.42 -14.89
C ALA A 123 8.70 -1.41 -15.48
N GLU A 124 7.41 -1.03 -15.54
CA GLU A 124 6.33 -1.82 -16.15
C GLU A 124 5.61 -1.06 -17.29
N PRO A 125 6.30 -0.71 -18.39
CA PRO A 125 5.73 0.12 -19.46
C PRO A 125 4.55 -0.56 -20.19
N ASP A 126 4.39 -1.86 -20.06
CA ASP A 126 3.26 -2.59 -20.62
C ASP A 126 1.96 -2.36 -19.85
N LYS A 127 2.04 -2.06 -18.55
CA LYS A 127 0.91 -1.82 -17.64
C LYS A 127 0.73 -0.35 -17.27
N CYS A 128 1.77 0.46 -17.39
CA CYS A 128 1.81 1.87 -17.06
C CYS A 128 2.32 2.68 -18.26
N GLU A 129 1.48 3.58 -18.80
CA GLU A 129 1.82 4.39 -19.96
C GLU A 129 2.82 5.49 -19.60
N SER A 130 2.63 6.14 -18.46
CA SER A 130 3.49 7.21 -17.95
C SER A 130 3.48 7.26 -16.43
N LEU A 131 4.56 7.83 -15.86
CA LEU A 131 4.63 8.23 -14.45
C LEU A 131 4.63 9.75 -14.39
N ASP A 132 3.65 10.32 -13.69
CA ASP A 132 3.41 11.74 -13.63
C ASP A 132 3.38 12.29 -12.21
N TRP A 133 4.08 13.40 -11.97
CA TRP A 133 4.05 14.14 -10.72
C TRP A 133 2.89 15.14 -10.71
N ILE A 134 1.79 14.81 -10.05
CA ILE A 134 0.54 15.58 -10.05
C ILE A 134 0.38 16.34 -8.72
N PRO A 135 0.02 17.65 -8.74
CA PRO A 135 -0.27 18.40 -7.52
C PRO A 135 -1.40 17.75 -6.71
N ALA A 136 -1.16 17.54 -5.41
CA ALA A 136 -2.10 16.84 -4.53
C ALA A 136 -3.42 17.60 -4.30
N ASP A 137 -3.42 18.91 -4.52
CA ASP A 137 -4.59 19.82 -4.44
C ASP A 137 -5.36 19.96 -5.75
N ARG A 138 -4.83 19.39 -6.85
CA ARG A 138 -5.42 19.47 -8.19
C ARG A 138 -5.32 18.13 -8.91
N LEU A 139 -6.03 17.14 -8.38
CA LEU A 139 -6.09 15.82 -9.00
C LEU A 139 -6.87 15.89 -10.32
N PRO A 140 -6.48 15.11 -11.35
CA PRO A 140 -7.20 15.06 -12.62
C PRO A 140 -8.53 14.31 -12.47
N ASP A 141 -9.47 14.60 -13.40
CA ASP A 141 -10.81 13.98 -13.39
C ASP A 141 -10.74 12.46 -13.64
N ASN A 142 -9.70 11.99 -14.32
CA ASN A 142 -9.48 10.58 -14.62
C ASN A 142 -8.60 9.86 -13.58
N ILE A 143 -8.68 10.24 -12.31
CA ILE A 143 -8.08 9.47 -11.22
C ILE A 143 -9.00 8.31 -10.82
N VAL A 144 -8.43 7.17 -10.44
CA VAL A 144 -9.21 6.04 -9.89
C VAL A 144 -9.96 6.49 -8.62
N PRO A 145 -11.30 6.35 -8.57
CA PRO A 145 -12.12 7.05 -7.56
C PRO A 145 -11.75 6.76 -6.11
N TYR A 146 -11.52 5.49 -5.76
CA TYR A 146 -11.17 5.15 -4.37
C TYR A 146 -9.80 5.71 -3.95
N ALA A 147 -8.86 5.88 -4.90
CA ALA A 147 -7.56 6.49 -4.61
C ALA A 147 -7.72 7.98 -4.28
N ALA A 148 -8.61 8.69 -4.98
CA ALA A 148 -8.94 10.09 -4.66
C ALA A 148 -9.56 10.20 -3.26
N VAL A 149 -10.50 9.30 -2.92
CA VAL A 149 -11.13 9.25 -1.59
C VAL A 149 -10.12 8.96 -0.49
N ALA A 150 -9.20 8.00 -0.71
CA ALA A 150 -8.14 7.69 0.25
C ALA A 150 -7.21 8.90 0.49
N LEU A 151 -6.81 9.61 -0.57
CA LEU A 151 -5.99 10.82 -0.45
C LEU A 151 -6.72 11.94 0.30
N GLN A 152 -8.05 12.02 0.20
CA GLN A 152 -8.85 12.93 1.00
C GLN A 152 -8.80 12.55 2.49
N PHE A 153 -9.04 11.29 2.85
CA PHE A 153 -8.92 10.80 4.23
C PHE A 153 -7.53 11.06 4.81
N ILE A 154 -6.47 10.80 4.04
CA ILE A 154 -5.08 11.06 4.47
C ILE A 154 -4.86 12.55 4.74
N ARG A 155 -5.37 13.43 3.88
CA ARG A 155 -5.29 14.89 4.08
C ARG A 155 -6.01 15.33 5.34
N ASP A 156 -7.14 14.71 5.65
CA ASP A 156 -7.96 15.00 6.84
C ASP A 156 -7.42 14.28 8.09
N SER A 157 -6.26 13.59 7.97
CA SER A 157 -5.60 12.83 9.04
C SER A 157 -6.42 11.66 9.59
N GLU A 158 -7.27 11.09 8.74
CA GLU A 158 -8.04 9.89 9.07
C GLU A 158 -7.24 8.63 8.70
N ASN A 159 -7.00 7.78 9.69
CA ASN A 159 -6.17 6.58 9.51
C ASN A 159 -6.95 5.37 8.98
N VAL A 160 -8.27 5.38 9.07
CA VAL A 160 -9.13 4.29 8.62
C VAL A 160 -10.35 4.84 7.90
N GLY A 161 -10.67 4.26 6.74
CA GLY A 161 -11.83 4.62 5.95
C GLY A 161 -12.51 3.42 5.29
N THR A 162 -13.65 3.69 4.68
CA THR A 162 -14.40 2.70 3.89
C THR A 162 -14.73 3.25 2.51
N TYR A 163 -14.93 2.36 1.53
CA TYR A 163 -15.32 2.74 0.19
C TYR A 163 -16.39 1.78 -0.39
N GLY A 164 -17.47 2.34 -0.95
CA GLY A 164 -18.54 1.59 -1.61
C GLY A 164 -19.49 0.87 -0.63
N TRP A 165 -19.68 1.42 0.58
CA TRP A 165 -20.54 0.86 1.63
C TRP A 165 -21.83 1.64 1.86
N ASP A 166 -22.22 2.49 0.94
CA ASP A 166 -23.42 3.34 1.01
C ASP A 166 -24.73 2.53 1.03
#